data_4b18af351cb76da1727fc932622a5fb2
#
_entry.id   4b18af351cb76da1727fc932622a5fb2
#
_cell.length_a   1.000
_cell.length_b   1.000
_cell.length_c   1.000
_cell.angle_alpha   90.00
_cell.angle_beta   90.00
_cell.angle_gamma   90.00
#
_symmetry.space_group_name_H-M   'P 1'
#
loop_
_entity.id
_entity.type
_entity.pdbx_description
1 polymer ?
#
loop_
_entity_poly.entity_id
_entity_poly.type
_entity_poly.pdbx_seq_one_letter_code
_entity_poly.pdbx_strand_id
1 'polypeptide(L)'
;NPWVRPYQQPHPQVWVPGSISRATVEWAARHRYVYVMLDSQLHLTEQVFEIYRQEALRNGYEAGSQHLGYMFRVHVDDTEELAYETGRKLIEGVGNVFLDGSNGQANIWAQNLPGLNPRKKSGYLPTVEYDRVAAARGLATGKSVTDEESWRHEDVSQEEHDRRRYEIWDGVLDRYAAIVGTPDTVLPKIRHVLETLRPGNVFFWHGDGDMTHEESMNGIRLFGEYVLPAVREIGEELGLKSAFEIDTQTNQPFDTTVPTPSV
;
A
#
# COMPACT_ATOMS: atom_id res chain seq x y z
N ASN A 1 -24.74 20.67 8.56
CA ASN A 1 -23.98 21.34 7.50
C ASN A 1 -22.71 21.92 8.12
N PRO A 2 -21.52 21.57 7.59
CA PRO A 2 -20.31 22.29 7.96
C PRO A 2 -20.51 23.76 7.54
N TRP A 3 -20.34 24.65 8.47
CA TRP A 3 -20.64 26.07 8.23
C TRP A 3 -19.50 26.81 7.51
N VAL A 4 -18.34 26.18 7.43
CA VAL A 4 -17.20 26.67 6.63
C VAL A 4 -17.21 25.93 5.29
N ARG A 5 -17.36 26.66 4.18
CA ARG A 5 -17.27 26.10 2.85
C ARG A 5 -15.81 26.08 2.38
N PRO A 6 -15.41 25.08 1.59
CA PRO A 6 -14.09 25.08 0.97
C PRO A 6 -13.88 26.34 0.13
N TYR A 7 -12.67 26.89 0.15
CA TYR A 7 -12.30 28.00 -0.73
C TYR A 7 -12.26 27.55 -2.20
N GLN A 8 -11.70 26.36 -2.44
CA GLN A 8 -11.67 25.75 -3.77
C GLN A 8 -13.07 25.25 -4.16
N GLN A 9 -13.44 25.46 -5.43
CA GLN A 9 -14.73 25.05 -5.95
C GLN A 9 -14.55 23.93 -6.99
N PRO A 10 -15.37 22.87 -6.93
CA PRO A 10 -16.45 22.60 -5.95
C PRO A 10 -15.93 22.21 -4.56
N HIS A 11 -14.70 21.73 -4.44
CA HIS A 11 -13.99 21.32 -3.22
C HIS A 11 -12.50 21.08 -3.54
N PRO A 12 -11.61 21.01 -2.54
CA PRO A 12 -10.25 20.53 -2.74
C PRO A 12 -10.22 19.13 -3.36
N GLN A 13 -9.11 18.79 -4.00
CA GLN A 13 -8.92 17.42 -4.49
C GLN A 13 -9.06 16.42 -3.34
N VAL A 14 -9.83 15.34 -3.56
CA VAL A 14 -10.11 14.33 -2.55
C VAL A 14 -9.27 13.08 -2.81
N TRP A 15 -8.59 12.65 -1.78
CA TRP A 15 -7.79 11.44 -1.77
C TRP A 15 -8.40 10.43 -0.82
N VAL A 16 -8.64 9.22 -1.29
CA VAL A 16 -9.31 8.15 -0.55
C VAL A 16 -8.32 7.02 -0.29
N PRO A 17 -7.73 6.97 0.91
CA PRO A 17 -6.89 5.85 1.26
C PRO A 17 -7.74 4.61 1.54
N GLY A 18 -7.25 3.46 1.09
CA GLY A 18 -7.94 2.20 1.33
C GLY A 18 -7.08 0.97 1.08
N SER A 19 -7.64 -0.20 1.32
CA SER A 19 -6.97 -1.46 1.05
C SER A 19 -7.81 -2.37 0.14
N ILE A 20 -8.78 -3.10 0.67
CA ILE A 20 -9.51 -4.15 -0.08
C ILE A 20 -11.04 -3.96 -0.12
N SER A 21 -11.55 -2.85 0.37
CA SER A 21 -12.99 -2.61 0.38
C SER A 21 -13.49 -2.23 -1.02
N ARG A 22 -14.10 -3.16 -1.72
CA ARG A 22 -14.69 -2.95 -3.04
C ARG A 22 -15.64 -1.75 -3.07
N ALA A 23 -16.50 -1.62 -2.06
CA ALA A 23 -17.44 -0.52 -2.00
C ALA A 23 -16.76 0.85 -1.93
N THR A 24 -15.62 0.95 -1.22
CA THR A 24 -14.82 2.18 -1.15
C THR A 24 -14.15 2.48 -2.48
N VAL A 25 -13.61 1.47 -3.16
CA VAL A 25 -12.98 1.62 -4.49
C VAL A 25 -14.00 2.12 -5.51
N GLU A 26 -15.16 1.46 -5.59
CA GLU A 26 -16.24 1.84 -6.50
C GLU A 26 -16.79 3.24 -6.17
N TRP A 27 -16.89 3.58 -4.87
CA TRP A 27 -17.33 4.91 -4.46
C TRP A 27 -16.32 5.98 -4.88
N ALA A 28 -15.01 5.75 -4.68
CA ALA A 28 -13.97 6.68 -5.10
C ALA A 28 -13.99 6.88 -6.62
N ALA A 29 -14.15 5.80 -7.39
CA ALA A 29 -14.24 5.87 -8.85
C ALA A 29 -15.47 6.65 -9.33
N ARG A 30 -16.66 6.42 -8.74
CA ARG A 30 -17.88 7.19 -9.09
C ARG A 30 -17.72 8.70 -8.91
N HIS A 31 -16.89 9.12 -7.94
CA HIS A 31 -16.64 10.53 -7.64
C HIS A 31 -15.37 11.07 -8.29
N ARG A 32 -14.65 10.26 -9.08
CA ARG A 32 -13.36 10.61 -9.69
C ARG A 32 -12.31 11.06 -8.66
N TYR A 33 -12.36 10.49 -7.46
CA TYR A 33 -11.40 10.77 -6.41
C TYR A 33 -10.14 9.94 -6.60
N VAL A 34 -9.00 10.46 -6.15
CA VAL A 34 -7.75 9.68 -6.14
C VAL A 34 -7.89 8.55 -5.13
N TYR A 35 -7.76 7.31 -5.60
CA TYR A 35 -7.73 6.15 -4.70
C TYR A 35 -6.29 5.73 -4.43
N VAL A 36 -5.90 5.69 -3.16
CA VAL A 36 -4.54 5.33 -2.73
C VAL A 36 -4.57 3.98 -2.05
N MET A 37 -3.92 3.00 -2.67
CA MET A 37 -3.74 1.69 -2.05
C MET A 37 -2.67 1.76 -0.98
N LEU A 38 -3.05 1.51 0.28
CA LEU A 38 -2.16 1.54 1.44
C LEU A 38 -1.52 0.18 1.75
N ASP A 39 -1.99 -0.88 1.13
CA ASP A 39 -1.44 -2.21 1.31
C ASP A 39 -0.51 -2.54 0.14
N SER A 40 0.79 -2.69 0.44
CA SER A 40 1.82 -2.94 -0.55
C SER A 40 1.78 -4.42 -0.98
N GLN A 41 0.87 -4.77 -1.88
CA GLN A 41 0.77 -6.12 -2.47
C GLN A 41 0.43 -6.00 -3.95
N LEU A 42 1.35 -6.40 -4.82
CA LEU A 42 1.25 -6.17 -6.25
C LEU A 42 -0.05 -6.75 -6.86
N HIS A 43 -0.27 -8.05 -6.71
CA HIS A 43 -1.43 -8.71 -7.33
C HIS A 43 -2.78 -8.29 -6.75
N LEU A 44 -2.84 -8.02 -5.47
CA LEU A 44 -4.06 -7.52 -4.85
C LEU A 44 -4.37 -6.10 -5.34
N THR A 45 -3.35 -5.25 -5.43
CA THR A 45 -3.49 -3.88 -5.91
C THR A 45 -3.91 -3.83 -7.38
N GLU A 46 -3.35 -4.72 -8.22
CA GLU A 46 -3.75 -4.85 -9.63
C GLU A 46 -5.26 -5.07 -9.76
N GLN A 47 -5.83 -5.97 -8.97
CA GLN A 47 -7.26 -6.26 -8.97
C GLN A 47 -8.09 -5.08 -8.42
N VAL A 48 -7.62 -4.43 -7.37
CA VAL A 48 -8.27 -3.24 -6.80
C VAL A 48 -8.29 -2.11 -7.82
N PHE A 49 -7.19 -1.86 -8.51
CA PHE A 49 -7.11 -0.83 -9.55
C PHE A 49 -7.96 -1.18 -10.77
N GLU A 50 -8.08 -2.46 -11.11
CA GLU A 50 -9.01 -2.88 -12.18
C GLU A 50 -10.47 -2.63 -11.81
N ILE A 51 -10.87 -2.87 -10.55
CA ILE A 51 -12.21 -2.51 -10.07
C ILE A 51 -12.46 -1.00 -10.23
N TYR A 52 -11.47 -0.17 -9.88
CA TYR A 52 -11.58 1.27 -10.06
C TYR A 52 -11.79 1.64 -11.54
N ARG A 53 -10.95 1.10 -12.43
CA ARG A 53 -11.03 1.37 -13.90
C ARG A 53 -12.38 0.94 -14.48
N GLN A 54 -12.86 -0.24 -14.10
CA GLN A 54 -14.16 -0.75 -14.55
C GLN A 54 -15.31 0.13 -14.07
N GLU A 55 -15.29 0.59 -12.84
CA GLU A 55 -16.32 1.47 -12.32
C GLU A 55 -16.26 2.86 -12.96
N ALA A 56 -15.05 3.37 -13.24
CA ALA A 56 -14.86 4.61 -13.98
C ALA A 56 -15.52 4.54 -15.37
N LEU A 57 -15.29 3.46 -16.12
CA LEU A 57 -15.92 3.23 -17.42
C LEU A 57 -17.45 3.18 -17.33
N ARG A 58 -18.00 2.52 -16.29
CA ARG A 58 -19.46 2.51 -16.06
C ARG A 58 -20.03 3.91 -15.79
N ASN A 59 -19.19 4.80 -15.27
CA ASN A 59 -19.56 6.21 -15.01
C ASN A 59 -19.12 7.17 -16.12
N GLY A 60 -18.79 6.64 -17.31
CA GLY A 60 -18.59 7.43 -18.52
C GLY A 60 -17.24 8.16 -18.61
N TYR A 61 -16.21 7.68 -17.94
CA TYR A 61 -14.85 8.23 -18.07
C TYR A 61 -13.79 7.13 -18.01
N GLU A 62 -12.62 7.42 -18.55
CA GLU A 62 -11.43 6.56 -18.46
C GLU A 62 -10.54 7.02 -17.29
N ALA A 63 -10.26 6.10 -16.38
CA ALA A 63 -9.37 6.39 -15.27
C ALA A 63 -7.92 6.31 -15.74
N GLY A 64 -7.21 7.42 -15.70
CA GLY A 64 -5.77 7.49 -15.93
C GLY A 64 -4.96 7.31 -14.65
N SER A 65 -3.63 7.36 -14.77
CA SER A 65 -2.70 7.21 -13.65
C SER A 65 -2.93 8.23 -12.53
N GLN A 66 -3.39 9.45 -12.87
CA GLN A 66 -3.70 10.51 -11.91
C GLN A 66 -4.76 10.12 -10.86
N HIS A 67 -5.60 9.14 -11.16
CA HIS A 67 -6.63 8.66 -10.23
C HIS A 67 -6.10 7.62 -9.23
N LEU A 68 -4.90 7.09 -9.45
CA LEU A 68 -4.39 5.94 -8.73
C LEU A 68 -3.12 6.30 -7.95
N GLY A 69 -3.11 5.93 -6.69
CA GLY A 69 -1.95 6.06 -5.82
C GLY A 69 -1.56 4.72 -5.20
N TYR A 70 -0.27 4.52 -5.02
CA TYR A 70 0.27 3.30 -4.43
C TYR A 70 1.31 3.61 -3.36
N MET A 71 1.24 2.89 -2.24
CA MET A 71 2.23 2.97 -1.18
C MET A 71 3.20 1.79 -1.26
N PHE A 72 4.49 2.12 -1.37
CA PHE A 72 5.56 1.14 -1.30
C PHE A 72 6.11 1.06 0.13
N ARG A 73 6.26 -0.14 0.66
CA ARG A 73 7.20 -0.40 1.74
C ARG A 73 8.55 -0.67 1.10
N VAL A 74 9.53 0.18 1.37
CA VAL A 74 10.85 0.08 0.74
C VAL A 74 11.94 0.36 1.75
N HIS A 75 13.00 -0.46 1.71
CA HIS A 75 14.23 -0.20 2.44
C HIS A 75 15.43 -0.41 1.53
N VAL A 76 16.35 0.53 1.58
CA VAL A 76 17.59 0.50 0.79
C VAL A 76 18.77 0.54 1.75
N ASP A 77 19.74 -0.32 1.53
CA ASP A 77 20.96 -0.34 2.32
C ASP A 77 22.19 -0.53 1.43
N ASP A 78 23.38 -0.46 2.02
CA ASP A 78 24.67 -0.55 1.32
C ASP A 78 24.94 -1.95 0.76
N THR A 79 24.37 -3.01 1.37
CA THR A 79 24.47 -4.40 0.89
C THR A 79 23.12 -5.11 0.94
N GLU A 80 22.99 -6.19 0.14
CA GLU A 80 21.78 -7.01 0.13
C GLU A 80 21.47 -7.63 1.49
N GLU A 81 22.50 -8.08 2.20
CA GLU A 81 22.36 -8.70 3.52
C GLU A 81 21.83 -7.70 4.54
N LEU A 82 22.41 -6.49 4.58
CA LEU A 82 21.93 -5.43 5.47
C LEU A 82 20.51 -5.03 5.12
N ALA A 83 20.23 -4.84 3.84
CA ALA A 83 18.88 -4.48 3.36
C ALA A 83 17.84 -5.54 3.74
N TYR A 84 18.18 -6.83 3.62
CA TYR A 84 17.30 -7.93 3.97
C TYR A 84 16.99 -7.95 5.47
N GLU A 85 18.01 -7.88 6.33
CA GLU A 85 17.86 -7.95 7.78
C GLU A 85 17.18 -6.68 8.35
N THR A 86 17.58 -5.50 7.88
CA THR A 86 16.99 -4.24 8.36
C THR A 86 15.58 -4.05 7.78
N GLY A 87 15.39 -4.36 6.50
CA GLY A 87 14.10 -4.25 5.85
C GLY A 87 13.01 -5.15 6.46
N ARG A 88 13.39 -6.28 7.04
CA ARG A 88 12.48 -7.17 7.77
C ARG A 88 11.75 -6.44 8.91
N LYS A 89 12.40 -5.49 9.55
CA LYS A 89 11.82 -4.66 10.61
C LYS A 89 10.63 -3.80 10.14
N LEU A 90 10.53 -3.49 8.83
CA LEU A 90 9.36 -2.81 8.24
C LEU A 90 8.05 -3.59 8.42
N ILE A 91 8.16 -4.91 8.53
CA ILE A 91 6.99 -5.80 8.68
C ILE A 91 6.86 -6.28 10.12
N GLU A 92 7.98 -6.51 10.81
CA GLU A 92 7.95 -7.04 12.17
C GLU A 92 7.34 -6.06 13.16
N GLY A 93 7.66 -4.77 13.07
CA GLY A 93 7.03 -3.75 13.90
C GLY A 93 5.51 -3.67 13.69
N VAL A 94 5.06 -3.77 12.44
CA VAL A 94 3.64 -3.89 12.09
C VAL A 94 3.13 -5.30 12.38
N GLY A 95 3.96 -6.32 12.17
CA GLY A 95 3.65 -7.72 12.36
C GLY A 95 3.35 -8.07 13.81
N ASN A 96 4.10 -7.54 14.76
CA ASN A 96 3.81 -7.72 16.17
C ASN A 96 2.46 -7.13 16.56
N VAL A 97 1.99 -6.10 15.88
CA VAL A 97 0.63 -5.55 16.05
C VAL A 97 -0.41 -6.40 15.32
N PHE A 98 -0.07 -7.00 14.18
CA PHE A 98 -1.02 -7.77 13.35
C PHE A 98 -0.89 -9.29 13.51
N LEU A 99 0.28 -9.80 13.91
CA LEU A 99 0.58 -11.23 14.01
C LEU A 99 0.53 -11.73 15.45
N ASP A 100 0.86 -10.89 16.42
CA ASP A 100 0.71 -11.22 17.82
C ASP A 100 -0.72 -10.92 18.28
N GLY A 101 -1.56 -11.95 18.22
CA GLY A 101 -2.93 -11.90 18.77
C GLY A 101 -2.99 -11.62 20.27
N SER A 102 -1.81 -11.52 20.98
CA SER A 102 -1.73 -11.28 22.42
C SER A 102 -2.18 -9.87 22.82
N ASN A 103 -2.13 -8.90 21.94
CA ASN A 103 -2.39 -7.51 22.29
C ASN A 103 -3.74 -6.95 21.86
N GLY A 104 -4.74 -7.73 21.55
CA GLY A 104 -6.12 -7.25 21.37
C GLY A 104 -6.33 -6.08 20.39
N GLN A 105 -5.25 -5.35 20.05
CA GLN A 105 -5.28 -4.16 19.19
C GLN A 105 -5.36 -4.50 17.70
N ALA A 106 -4.77 -5.60 17.26
CA ALA A 106 -4.99 -6.10 15.90
C ALA A 106 -6.47 -6.37 15.61
N ASN A 107 -7.21 -6.68 16.66
CA ASN A 107 -8.65 -6.86 16.62
C ASN A 107 -9.45 -5.56 16.56
N ILE A 108 -8.90 -4.41 16.96
CA ILE A 108 -9.63 -3.13 16.96
C ILE A 108 -10.00 -2.72 15.53
N TRP A 109 -9.07 -2.86 14.59
CA TRP A 109 -9.33 -2.56 13.18
C TRP A 109 -10.26 -3.56 12.50
N ALA A 110 -10.18 -4.84 12.89
CA ALA A 110 -10.97 -5.91 12.28
C ALA A 110 -12.34 -6.13 12.94
N GLN A 111 -12.47 -5.84 14.24
CA GLN A 111 -13.67 -6.24 15.01
C GLN A 111 -14.69 -5.13 15.23
N ASN A 112 -14.27 -3.88 15.36
CA ASN A 112 -15.13 -2.83 15.90
C ASN A 112 -15.59 -1.74 14.93
N LEU A 113 -15.10 -1.73 13.70
CA LEU A 113 -15.59 -0.79 12.70
C LEU A 113 -16.72 -1.42 11.88
N PRO A 114 -17.94 -0.83 11.88
CA PRO A 114 -19.02 -1.30 11.03
C PRO A 114 -18.58 -1.31 9.56
N GLY A 115 -18.68 -2.47 8.91
CA GLY A 115 -18.25 -2.65 7.52
C GLY A 115 -16.84 -3.19 7.32
N LEU A 116 -15.98 -3.21 8.35
CA LEU A 116 -14.65 -3.83 8.30
C LEU A 116 -14.61 -5.25 8.89
N ASN A 117 -15.75 -5.79 9.31
CA ASN A 117 -15.79 -7.15 9.78
C ASN A 117 -15.68 -8.12 8.59
N PRO A 118 -14.59 -8.88 8.47
CA PRO A 118 -14.36 -9.81 7.37
C PRO A 118 -15.38 -10.95 7.29
N ARG A 119 -16.11 -11.20 8.36
CA ARG A 119 -17.19 -12.21 8.41
C ARG A 119 -18.49 -11.75 7.73
N LYS A 120 -18.63 -10.47 7.40
CA LYS A 120 -19.78 -9.96 6.62
C LYS A 120 -19.42 -9.88 5.15
N LYS A 121 -19.97 -10.79 4.36
CA LYS A 121 -19.71 -11.00 2.93
C LYS A 121 -20.05 -9.84 1.98
N SER A 122 -20.54 -8.70 2.46
CA SER A 122 -20.95 -7.60 1.60
C SER A 122 -19.86 -6.52 1.55
N GLY A 123 -19.23 -6.36 0.39
CA GLY A 123 -18.37 -5.23 0.08
C GLY A 123 -16.87 -5.51 0.00
N TYR A 124 -16.43 -6.73 0.21
CA TYR A 124 -15.04 -7.13 0.07
C TYR A 124 -14.77 -7.79 -1.29
N LEU A 125 -13.50 -7.82 -1.68
CA LEU A 125 -13.04 -8.61 -2.81
C LEU A 125 -13.39 -10.09 -2.63
N PRO A 126 -13.49 -10.87 -3.73
CA PRO A 126 -13.83 -12.27 -3.68
C PRO A 126 -12.99 -13.04 -2.66
N THR A 127 -13.58 -14.05 -2.06
CA THR A 127 -13.05 -14.89 -0.98
C THR A 127 -11.62 -15.39 -1.19
N VAL A 128 -11.20 -15.59 -2.44
CA VAL A 128 -9.85 -16.11 -2.77
C VAL A 128 -8.73 -15.14 -2.39
N GLU A 129 -8.93 -13.83 -2.51
CA GLU A 129 -7.92 -12.86 -2.12
C GLU A 129 -7.95 -12.58 -0.63
N TYR A 130 -9.13 -12.61 -0.05
CA TYR A 130 -9.27 -12.57 1.39
C TYR A 130 -8.58 -13.76 2.02
N ASP A 131 -8.76 -14.96 1.44
CA ASP A 131 -8.08 -16.17 1.87
C ASP A 131 -6.55 -16.09 1.70
N ARG A 132 -6.04 -15.33 0.72
CA ARG A 132 -4.59 -15.08 0.61
C ARG A 132 -4.05 -14.15 1.68
N VAL A 133 -4.77 -13.09 2.02
CA VAL A 133 -4.42 -12.21 3.16
C VAL A 133 -4.55 -12.99 4.47
N ALA A 134 -5.61 -13.79 4.60
CA ALA A 134 -5.81 -14.68 5.74
C ALA A 134 -4.77 -15.80 5.77
N ALA A 135 -4.39 -16.37 4.61
CA ALA A 135 -3.34 -17.36 4.49
C ALA A 135 -1.94 -16.78 4.77
N ALA A 136 -1.67 -15.54 4.36
CA ALA A 136 -0.43 -14.86 4.74
C ALA A 136 -0.35 -14.63 6.26
N ARG A 137 -1.47 -14.31 6.89
CA ARG A 137 -1.60 -14.26 8.35
C ARG A 137 -1.56 -15.66 8.98
N GLY A 138 -2.18 -16.64 8.34
CA GLY A 138 -2.18 -18.04 8.75
C GLY A 138 -0.82 -18.73 8.59
N LEU A 139 0.00 -18.33 7.61
CA LEU A 139 1.39 -18.76 7.46
C LEU A 139 2.24 -18.26 8.64
N ALA A 140 1.91 -17.08 9.19
CA ALA A 140 2.55 -16.57 10.40
C ALA A 140 2.24 -17.41 11.64
N THR A 141 1.06 -18.02 11.70
CA THR A 141 0.59 -18.80 12.85
C THR A 141 0.54 -20.31 12.59
N GLY A 142 0.75 -20.75 11.33
CA GLY A 142 0.58 -22.14 10.91
C GLY A 142 -0.86 -22.66 10.97
N LYS A 143 -1.85 -21.77 11.17
CA LYS A 143 -3.28 -22.12 11.28
C LYS A 143 -4.16 -21.18 10.48
N SER A 144 -5.31 -21.68 10.03
CA SER A 144 -6.30 -20.86 9.33
C SER A 144 -6.86 -19.77 10.26
N VAL A 145 -6.96 -18.54 9.76
CA VAL A 145 -7.53 -17.39 10.50
C VAL A 145 -9.01 -17.59 10.86
N THR A 146 -9.66 -18.61 10.29
CA THR A 146 -11.04 -18.97 10.57
C THR A 146 -11.22 -19.86 11.80
N ASP A 147 -10.14 -20.39 12.35
CA ASP A 147 -10.15 -21.25 13.54
C ASP A 147 -10.03 -20.39 14.80
N GLU A 148 -11.07 -20.38 15.65
CA GLU A 148 -11.05 -19.67 16.94
C GLU A 148 -9.95 -20.16 17.88
N GLU A 149 -9.44 -21.37 17.66
CA GLU A 149 -8.30 -21.95 18.42
C GLU A 149 -6.93 -21.45 17.90
N SER A 150 -6.86 -20.88 16.70
CA SER A 150 -5.60 -20.43 16.09
C SER A 150 -4.92 -19.26 16.81
N TRP A 151 -5.62 -18.62 17.72
CA TRP A 151 -5.14 -17.48 18.51
C TRP A 151 -4.53 -17.88 19.87
N ARG A 152 -4.53 -19.16 20.20
CA ARG A 152 -3.85 -19.65 21.40
C ARG A 152 -2.38 -19.86 21.12
N HIS A 153 -1.53 -19.28 21.96
CA HIS A 153 -0.08 -19.49 21.91
C HIS A 153 0.21 -20.99 22.00
N GLU A 154 0.79 -21.54 20.92
CA GLU A 154 1.48 -22.83 21.02
C GLU A 154 2.87 -22.58 21.61
N ASP A 155 3.31 -23.43 22.52
CA ASP A 155 4.68 -23.50 22.96
C ASP A 155 5.54 -24.02 21.80
N VAL A 156 5.87 -23.14 20.86
CA VAL A 156 6.84 -23.42 19.80
C VAL A 156 8.24 -23.03 20.26
N SER A 157 9.24 -23.81 19.87
CA SER A 157 10.63 -23.48 20.19
C SER A 157 11.02 -22.14 19.53
N GLN A 158 12.00 -21.45 20.11
CA GLN A 158 12.54 -20.21 19.54
C GLN A 158 13.05 -20.43 18.10
N GLU A 159 13.70 -21.56 17.83
CA GLU A 159 14.18 -21.93 16.49
C GLU A 159 13.04 -22.07 15.48
N GLU A 160 11.93 -22.70 15.86
CA GLU A 160 10.74 -22.82 15.02
C GLU A 160 10.07 -21.48 14.79
N HIS A 161 10.03 -20.62 15.82
CA HIS A 161 9.51 -19.27 15.73
C HIS A 161 10.34 -18.43 14.74
N ASP A 162 11.67 -18.46 14.85
CA ASP A 162 12.58 -17.74 13.97
C ASP A 162 12.48 -18.26 12.53
N ARG A 163 12.45 -19.58 12.33
CA ARG A 163 12.23 -20.16 11.00
C ARG A 163 10.96 -19.64 10.34
N ARG A 164 9.84 -19.63 11.05
CA ARG A 164 8.57 -19.12 10.54
C ARG A 164 8.62 -17.64 10.18
N ARG A 165 9.34 -16.84 10.96
CA ARG A 165 9.53 -15.40 10.67
C ARG A 165 10.25 -15.20 9.34
N TYR A 166 11.31 -15.95 9.06
CA TYR A 166 12.02 -15.85 7.78
C TYR A 166 11.17 -16.34 6.60
N GLU A 167 10.44 -17.45 6.74
CA GLU A 167 9.51 -17.92 5.70
C GLU A 167 8.42 -16.88 5.37
N ILE A 168 7.90 -16.18 6.38
CA ILE A 168 6.95 -15.10 6.19
C ILE A 168 7.60 -13.93 5.45
N TRP A 169 8.80 -13.56 5.86
CA TRP A 169 9.53 -12.46 5.26
C TRP A 169 9.84 -12.70 3.78
N ASP A 170 10.33 -13.89 3.43
CA ASP A 170 10.54 -14.28 2.04
C ASP A 170 9.22 -14.19 1.23
N GLY A 171 8.15 -14.70 1.80
CA GLY A 171 6.84 -14.57 1.17
C GLY A 171 6.33 -13.12 1.04
N VAL A 172 6.76 -12.20 1.89
CA VAL A 172 6.46 -10.76 1.77
C VAL A 172 7.21 -10.17 0.57
N LEU A 173 8.50 -10.54 0.40
CA LEU A 173 9.31 -10.07 -0.72
C LEU A 173 8.82 -10.63 -2.06
N ASP A 174 8.49 -11.92 -2.13
CA ASP A 174 7.97 -12.58 -3.33
C ASP A 174 6.67 -11.94 -3.85
N ARG A 175 5.85 -11.42 -2.96
CA ARG A 175 4.59 -10.75 -3.33
C ARG A 175 4.73 -9.24 -3.54
N TYR A 176 5.93 -8.69 -3.49
CA TYR A 176 6.17 -7.24 -3.53
C TYR A 176 5.41 -6.48 -2.44
N ALA A 177 5.15 -7.11 -1.28
CA ALA A 177 4.58 -6.44 -0.13
C ALA A 177 5.60 -5.56 0.59
N ALA A 178 6.89 -5.83 0.39
CA ALA A 178 8.02 -4.93 0.63
C ALA A 178 9.05 -5.09 -0.49
N ILE A 179 9.80 -4.03 -0.76
CA ILE A 179 10.93 -4.02 -1.69
C ILE A 179 12.16 -3.63 -0.91
N VAL A 180 13.13 -4.54 -0.83
CA VAL A 180 14.39 -4.29 -0.14
C VAL A 180 15.56 -4.70 -1.00
N GLY A 181 16.71 -4.07 -0.78
CA GLY A 181 17.94 -4.33 -1.52
C GLY A 181 18.85 -3.12 -1.58
N THR A 182 19.88 -3.22 -2.41
CA THR A 182 20.71 -2.07 -2.77
C THR A 182 19.97 -1.16 -3.77
N PRO A 183 20.44 0.09 -4.03
CA PRO A 183 19.85 0.92 -5.06
C PRO A 183 19.67 0.22 -6.39
N ASP A 184 20.65 -0.58 -6.82
CA ASP A 184 20.64 -1.27 -8.11
C ASP A 184 19.58 -2.39 -8.17
N THR A 185 19.33 -3.05 -7.06
CA THR A 185 18.41 -4.21 -7.02
C THR A 185 16.95 -3.83 -6.72
N VAL A 186 16.72 -2.69 -6.07
CA VAL A 186 15.34 -2.22 -5.83
C VAL A 186 14.74 -1.56 -7.07
N LEU A 187 15.54 -0.90 -7.92
CA LEU A 187 15.04 -0.19 -9.09
C LEU A 187 14.29 -1.08 -10.09
N PRO A 188 14.80 -2.25 -10.51
CA PRO A 188 14.04 -3.15 -11.38
C PRO A 188 12.72 -3.62 -10.77
N LYS A 189 12.69 -3.84 -9.45
CA LYS A 189 11.48 -4.25 -8.72
C LYS A 189 10.45 -3.12 -8.71
N ILE A 190 10.88 -1.89 -8.43
CA ILE A 190 10.00 -0.70 -8.47
C ILE A 190 9.48 -0.47 -9.88
N ARG A 191 10.34 -0.57 -10.92
CA ARG A 191 9.94 -0.47 -12.33
C ARG A 191 8.83 -1.46 -12.64
N HIS A 192 9.01 -2.73 -12.28
CA HIS A 192 8.00 -3.77 -12.50
C HIS A 192 6.64 -3.41 -11.88
N VAL A 193 6.63 -2.91 -10.65
CA VAL A 193 5.40 -2.48 -9.99
C VAL A 193 4.77 -1.27 -10.71
N LEU A 194 5.56 -0.28 -11.13
CA LEU A 194 5.07 0.88 -11.86
C LEU A 194 4.50 0.51 -13.23
N GLU A 195 5.13 -0.40 -13.95
CA GLU A 195 4.65 -0.93 -15.24
C GLU A 195 3.32 -1.67 -15.08
N THR A 196 3.20 -2.49 -14.04
CA THR A 196 2.01 -3.30 -13.78
C THR A 196 0.83 -2.47 -13.29
N LEU A 197 1.03 -1.65 -12.29
CA LEU A 197 -0.06 -0.92 -11.62
C LEU A 197 -0.39 0.42 -12.28
N ARG A 198 0.62 1.06 -12.89
CA ARG A 198 0.53 2.38 -13.51
C ARG A 198 -0.06 3.47 -12.61
N PRO A 199 0.42 3.63 -11.37
CA PRO A 199 -0.03 4.70 -10.49
C PRO A 199 0.62 6.02 -10.89
N GLY A 200 -0.10 7.14 -10.86
CA GLY A 200 0.48 8.48 -11.06
C GLY A 200 0.99 9.12 -9.76
N ASN A 201 0.66 8.51 -8.64
CA ASN A 201 1.05 9.00 -7.32
C ASN A 201 1.65 7.86 -6.51
N VAL A 202 2.86 8.03 -5.99
CA VAL A 202 3.53 7.01 -5.20
C VAL A 202 3.99 7.57 -3.86
N PHE A 203 3.90 6.73 -2.84
CA PHE A 203 4.33 7.03 -1.48
C PHE A 203 5.35 5.98 -1.06
N PHE A 204 6.45 6.41 -0.50
CA PHE A 204 7.50 5.51 -0.04
C PHE A 204 7.54 5.50 1.48
N TRP A 205 7.33 4.33 2.06
CA TRP A 205 7.37 4.09 3.48
C TRP A 205 8.71 3.46 3.85
N HIS A 206 9.57 4.24 4.49
CA HIS A 206 10.96 3.87 4.74
C HIS A 206 11.28 3.43 6.16
N GLY A 207 10.37 3.55 7.09
CA GLY A 207 10.62 3.19 8.48
C GLY A 207 9.36 2.75 9.18
N ASP A 208 9.48 1.77 10.05
CA ASP A 208 8.41 1.29 10.91
C ASP A 208 9.01 0.67 12.18
N GLY A 209 8.22 0.66 13.23
CA GLY A 209 8.34 -0.01 14.51
C GLY A 209 9.75 -0.19 15.08
N ASP A 210 10.40 -1.26 14.68
CA ASP A 210 11.66 -1.71 15.29
C ASP A 210 12.93 -1.16 14.59
N MET A 211 12.77 -0.33 13.56
CA MET A 211 13.93 0.31 12.91
C MET A 211 14.48 1.43 13.79
N THR A 212 15.79 1.45 13.95
CA THR A 212 16.46 2.56 14.61
C THR A 212 16.42 3.81 13.74
N HIS A 213 16.63 4.97 14.37
CA HIS A 213 16.72 6.24 13.64
C HIS A 213 17.84 6.22 12.58
N GLU A 214 18.98 5.62 12.90
CA GLU A 214 20.13 5.54 11.99
C GLU A 214 19.83 4.66 10.79
N GLU A 215 19.25 3.48 10.98
CA GLU A 215 18.80 2.59 9.88
C GLU A 215 17.80 3.28 8.95
N SER A 216 16.78 3.93 9.52
CA SER A 216 15.80 4.66 8.75
C SER A 216 16.42 5.82 7.96
N MET A 217 17.31 6.59 8.57
CA MET A 217 17.95 7.73 7.93
C MET A 217 18.94 7.30 6.84
N ASN A 218 19.67 6.18 7.01
CA ASN A 218 20.53 5.64 5.97
C ASN A 218 19.69 5.19 4.76
N GLY A 219 18.63 4.46 4.99
CA GLY A 219 17.72 4.02 3.91
C GLY A 219 17.09 5.19 3.16
N ILE A 220 16.62 6.24 3.86
CA ILE A 220 16.07 7.45 3.25
C ILE A 220 17.14 8.18 2.41
N ARG A 221 18.36 8.30 2.91
CA ARG A 221 19.47 8.94 2.21
C ARG A 221 19.80 8.21 0.90
N LEU A 222 20.05 6.90 0.97
CA LEU A 222 20.36 6.07 -0.20
C LEU A 222 19.23 6.10 -1.22
N PHE A 223 18.00 6.00 -0.76
CA PHE A 223 16.83 6.10 -1.63
C PHE A 223 16.76 7.47 -2.32
N GLY A 224 16.93 8.55 -1.56
CA GLY A 224 16.83 9.92 -2.07
C GLY A 224 17.94 10.25 -3.09
N GLU A 225 19.16 9.77 -2.83
CA GLU A 225 20.32 10.04 -3.67
C GLU A 225 20.32 9.19 -4.96
N TYR A 226 19.98 7.91 -4.87
CA TYR A 226 20.21 6.97 -5.99
C TYR A 226 18.93 6.42 -6.62
N VAL A 227 17.86 6.24 -5.83
CA VAL A 227 16.63 5.57 -6.31
C VAL A 227 15.59 6.57 -6.80
N LEU A 228 15.29 7.60 -6.01
CA LEU A 228 14.22 8.54 -6.32
C LEU A 228 14.37 9.26 -7.66
N PRO A 229 15.58 9.71 -8.09
CA PRO A 229 15.76 10.29 -9.43
C PRO A 229 15.36 9.31 -10.53
N ALA A 230 15.85 8.07 -10.47
CA ALA A 230 15.55 7.05 -11.46
C ALA A 230 14.05 6.65 -11.47
N VAL A 231 13.40 6.65 -10.32
CA VAL A 231 11.94 6.40 -10.25
C VAL A 231 11.16 7.49 -10.99
N ARG A 232 11.59 8.74 -10.90
CA ARG A 232 10.98 9.85 -11.66
C ARG A 232 11.15 9.67 -13.16
N GLU A 233 12.35 9.30 -13.62
CA GLU A 233 12.62 9.00 -15.03
C GLU A 233 11.75 7.84 -15.53
N ILE A 234 11.63 6.76 -14.76
CA ILE A 234 10.71 5.65 -15.07
C ILE A 234 9.25 6.14 -15.20
N GLY A 235 8.80 7.00 -14.30
CA GLY A 235 7.46 7.58 -14.36
C GLY A 235 7.23 8.38 -15.64
N GLU A 236 8.21 9.17 -16.07
CA GLU A 236 8.18 9.93 -17.32
C GLU A 236 8.19 9.00 -18.54
N GLU A 237 9.07 8.01 -18.60
CA GLU A 237 9.14 7.01 -19.67
C GLU A 237 7.80 6.27 -19.84
N LEU A 238 7.16 5.90 -18.74
CA LEU A 238 5.88 5.23 -18.74
C LEU A 238 4.68 6.17 -19.00
N GLY A 239 4.92 7.47 -19.10
CA GLY A 239 3.86 8.47 -19.29
C GLY A 239 2.89 8.56 -18.11
N LEU A 240 3.36 8.26 -16.89
CA LEU A 240 2.53 8.34 -15.70
C LEU A 240 2.34 9.81 -15.30
N LYS A 241 1.09 10.23 -15.16
CA LYS A 241 0.72 11.57 -14.75
C LYS A 241 0.13 11.56 -13.36
N SER A 242 0.54 12.52 -12.55
CA SER A 242 0.05 12.66 -11.18
C SER A 242 -1.27 13.44 -11.11
N ALA A 243 -1.94 13.33 -9.98
CA ALA A 243 -3.11 14.13 -9.67
C ALA A 243 -2.79 15.62 -9.45
N PHE A 244 -1.51 15.99 -9.41
CA PHE A 244 -1.06 17.40 -9.37
C PHE A 244 -0.81 17.97 -10.77
N GLU A 245 -0.73 17.13 -11.79
CA GLU A 245 -0.56 17.53 -13.19
C GLU A 245 -1.89 17.51 -13.93
N ILE A 246 -2.72 16.49 -13.67
CA ILE A 246 -4.01 16.29 -14.33
C ILE A 246 -5.13 16.34 -13.29
N ASP A 247 -6.11 17.20 -13.54
CA ASP A 247 -7.31 17.26 -12.73
C ASP A 247 -8.14 15.98 -12.90
N THR A 248 -8.38 15.27 -11.80
CA THR A 248 -9.12 14.00 -11.81
C THR A 248 -10.60 14.16 -12.15
N GLN A 249 -11.19 15.34 -11.97
CA GLN A 249 -12.60 15.60 -12.28
C GLN A 249 -12.83 15.78 -13.78
N THR A 250 -11.88 16.44 -14.46
CA THR A 250 -12.01 16.80 -15.88
C THR A 250 -11.15 15.95 -16.82
N ASN A 251 -10.15 15.23 -16.28
CA ASN A 251 -9.09 14.55 -17.06
C ASN A 251 -8.27 15.52 -17.95
N GLN A 252 -8.19 16.79 -17.56
CA GLN A 252 -7.41 17.80 -18.27
C GLN A 252 -6.24 18.27 -17.42
N PRO A 253 -5.14 18.70 -18.05
CA PRO A 253 -4.05 19.36 -17.33
C PRO A 253 -4.58 20.57 -16.55
N PHE A 254 -4.01 20.79 -15.36
CA PHE A 254 -4.31 22.04 -14.63
C PHE A 254 -3.84 23.24 -15.43
N ASP A 255 -4.65 24.28 -15.46
CA ASP A 255 -4.27 25.56 -16.03
C ASP A 255 -3.25 26.27 -15.12
N THR A 256 -1.96 26.15 -15.48
CA THR A 256 -0.87 26.77 -14.75
C THR A 256 -0.75 28.28 -14.99
N THR A 257 -1.60 28.85 -15.89
CA THR A 257 -1.60 30.29 -16.15
C THR A 257 -2.42 31.07 -15.14
N VAL A 258 -3.24 30.39 -14.31
CA VAL A 258 -3.97 31.04 -13.24
C VAL A 258 -2.99 31.33 -12.09
N PRO A 259 -2.78 32.60 -11.72
CA PRO A 259 -1.89 32.91 -10.61
C PRO A 259 -2.37 32.25 -9.32
N THR A 260 -1.47 31.58 -8.63
CA THR A 260 -1.73 31.12 -7.25
C THR A 260 -2.07 32.36 -6.43
N PRO A 261 -3.22 32.40 -5.74
CA PRO A 261 -3.51 33.53 -4.87
C PRO A 261 -2.38 33.70 -3.85
N SER A 262 -1.79 34.88 -3.81
CA SER A 262 -0.84 35.22 -2.76
C SER A 262 -1.58 35.20 -1.42
N VAL A 263 -1.13 34.35 -0.50
CA VAL A 263 -1.61 34.27 0.87
C VAL A 263 -1.18 35.50 1.64
#